data_309ee175b27793fde88cdb11f44596e1
#
_entry.id   309ee175b27793fde88cdb11f44596e1
#
_cell.length_a   1.000
_cell.length_b   1.000
_cell.length_c   1.000
_cell.angle_alpha   90.00
_cell.angle_beta   90.00
_cell.angle_gamma   90.00
#
_symmetry.space_group_name_H-M   'P 1'
#
loop_
_entity.id
_entity.type
_entity.pdbx_description
1 polymer ?
#
loop_
_entity_poly.entity_id
_entity_poly.type
_entity_poly.pdbx_seq_one_letter_code
_entity_poly.pdbx_strand_id
1 'polypeptide(L)'
;AQFVATLPWTSTGFAPREALPFLPRMEPTTPPRRFAVLIDADNVSATALTGLLAEVANYGVAMVKRIYGDWTLPNLKSWKEQLLEHAIQPIQQFRYTVGKNATDSALIIDAMDLLYRSKLDGFCLVSSDSDFTRLASRIREEGLMVIGFGERKTPRAFVTACDRFVHTDILRGAAPEDPAEPKKAPSALKLDRKLIDLLRWAVEASEDDDGWANLGAVGAKLMSQQPDFDSRSYG
;
A
#
# COMPACT_ATOMS: atom_id res chain seq x y z
N ALA A 1 50.51 62.54 -13.01
CA ALA A 1 49.80 63.00 -11.83
C ALA A 1 48.64 62.07 -11.53
N GLN A 2 48.80 61.16 -10.56
CA GLN A 2 47.76 60.24 -10.09
C GLN A 2 46.91 60.96 -9.07
N PHE A 3 45.60 61.02 -9.29
CA PHE A 3 44.62 61.41 -8.29
C PHE A 3 44.13 60.15 -7.57
N VAL A 4 44.53 59.98 -6.31
CA VAL A 4 43.97 58.98 -5.43
C VAL A 4 42.84 59.67 -4.62
N ALA A 5 41.61 59.33 -4.89
CA ALA A 5 40.45 59.78 -4.10
C ALA A 5 40.25 58.84 -2.92
N THR A 6 40.56 59.31 -1.75
CA THR A 6 40.23 58.69 -0.45
C THR A 6 38.77 58.96 -0.10
N LEU A 7 37.93 57.93 -0.07
CA LEU A 7 36.57 58.00 0.45
C LEU A 7 36.63 57.83 1.99
N PRO A 8 35.92 58.66 2.77
CA PRO A 8 35.85 58.46 4.21
C PRO A 8 34.91 57.35 4.59
N TRP A 9 35.39 56.37 5.34
CA TRP A 9 34.57 55.38 6.04
C TRP A 9 33.76 56.06 7.15
N THR A 10 32.47 56.25 6.94
CA THR A 10 31.56 56.60 8.04
C THR A 10 31.07 55.29 8.69
N SER A 11 31.40 55.13 9.95
CA SER A 11 30.92 54.04 10.81
C SER A 11 29.43 54.25 11.10
N THR A 12 28.58 53.83 10.20
CA THR A 12 27.14 53.66 10.50
C THR A 12 26.96 52.38 11.29
N GLY A 13 26.47 52.52 12.52
CA GLY A 13 26.28 51.45 13.48
C GLY A 13 25.45 50.32 12.91
N PHE A 14 25.96 49.10 13.09
CA PHE A 14 25.19 47.90 12.88
C PHE A 14 24.02 47.89 13.88
N ALA A 15 22.79 48.05 13.37
CA ALA A 15 21.62 47.74 14.14
C ALA A 15 21.69 46.25 14.56
N PRO A 16 21.33 45.91 15.81
CA PRO A 16 21.30 44.50 16.21
C PRO A 16 20.38 43.76 15.29
N ARG A 17 20.90 42.71 14.63
CA ARG A 17 20.08 41.76 13.87
C ARG A 17 19.01 41.25 14.83
N GLU A 18 17.76 41.63 14.60
CA GLU A 18 16.62 40.92 15.19
C GLU A 18 16.85 39.43 14.97
N ALA A 19 16.88 38.68 16.07
CA ALA A 19 17.00 37.24 16.02
C ALA A 19 15.84 36.71 15.18
N LEU A 20 16.15 36.15 13.99
CA LEU A 20 15.17 35.45 13.17
C LEU A 20 14.46 34.44 14.07
N PRO A 21 13.13 34.37 14.05
CA PRO A 21 12.39 33.38 14.84
C PRO A 21 13.00 32.01 14.60
N PHE A 22 13.28 31.30 15.68
CA PHE A 22 13.84 29.94 15.68
C PHE A 22 12.92 29.06 14.85
N LEU A 23 13.31 28.78 13.59
CA LEU A 23 12.64 27.81 12.79
C LEU A 23 12.74 26.47 13.53
N PRO A 24 11.62 25.81 13.84
CA PRO A 24 11.67 24.52 14.51
C PRO A 24 12.57 23.59 13.68
N ARG A 25 13.57 23.00 14.34
CA ARG A 25 14.46 22.02 13.74
C ARG A 25 13.58 20.91 13.20
N MET A 26 13.48 20.79 11.88
CA MET A 26 12.78 19.66 11.29
C MET A 26 13.50 18.41 11.74
N GLU A 27 12.84 17.60 12.57
CA GLU A 27 13.29 16.27 12.91
C GLU A 27 13.53 15.51 11.60
N PRO A 28 14.60 14.71 11.48
CA PRO A 28 14.84 13.93 10.27
C PRO A 28 13.67 12.98 10.08
N THR A 29 12.76 13.31 9.16
CA THR A 29 11.67 12.43 8.80
C THR A 29 12.27 11.17 8.20
N THR A 30 11.95 10.00 8.77
CA THR A 30 12.31 8.71 8.20
C THR A 30 11.88 8.71 6.73
N PRO A 31 12.77 8.38 5.79
CA PRO A 31 12.40 8.38 4.38
C PRO A 31 11.21 7.43 4.16
N PRO A 32 10.26 7.80 3.29
CA PRO A 32 9.10 6.96 3.04
C PRO A 32 9.53 5.59 2.48
N ARG A 33 8.85 4.54 2.91
CA ARG A 33 9.07 3.18 2.40
C ARG A 33 8.81 3.12 0.90
N ARG A 34 9.57 2.30 0.18
CA ARG A 34 9.53 2.15 -1.28
C ARG A 34 8.91 0.81 -1.64
N PHE A 35 7.83 0.86 -2.41
CA PHE A 35 7.08 -0.33 -2.81
C PHE A 35 7.16 -0.57 -4.32
N ALA A 36 7.17 -1.85 -4.72
CA ALA A 36 6.78 -2.27 -6.05
C ALA A 36 5.30 -2.67 -6.03
N VAL A 37 4.51 -2.10 -6.93
CA VAL A 37 3.10 -2.44 -7.14
C VAL A 37 3.00 -3.28 -8.40
N LEU A 38 2.66 -4.55 -8.24
CA LEU A 38 2.56 -5.54 -9.31
C LEU A 38 1.11 -5.99 -9.42
N ILE A 39 0.49 -5.70 -10.56
CA ILE A 39 -0.94 -5.86 -10.78
C ILE A 39 -1.18 -6.97 -11.82
N ASP A 40 -1.99 -7.93 -11.45
CA ASP A 40 -2.53 -8.93 -12.36
C ASP A 40 -3.82 -8.38 -12.99
N ALA A 41 -3.75 -8.02 -14.29
CA ALA A 41 -4.87 -7.40 -15.00
C ALA A 41 -6.06 -8.32 -15.23
N ASP A 42 -5.86 -9.63 -15.16
CA ASP A 42 -6.91 -10.63 -15.37
C ASP A 42 -7.81 -10.78 -14.14
N ASN A 43 -7.30 -10.45 -12.97
CA ASN A 43 -7.95 -10.66 -11.67
C ASN A 43 -8.42 -9.39 -10.97
N VAL A 44 -8.22 -8.20 -11.59
CA VAL A 44 -8.56 -6.92 -10.96
C VAL A 44 -9.27 -5.99 -11.94
N SER A 45 -10.26 -5.26 -11.44
CA SER A 45 -10.95 -4.24 -12.23
C SER A 45 -10.20 -2.90 -12.22
N ALA A 46 -10.12 -2.23 -13.38
CA ALA A 46 -9.55 -0.90 -13.51
C ALA A 46 -10.21 0.14 -12.57
N THR A 47 -11.48 -0.05 -12.21
CA THR A 47 -12.23 0.86 -11.32
C THR A 47 -11.69 0.91 -9.89
N ALA A 48 -10.95 -0.12 -9.46
CA ALA A 48 -10.35 -0.17 -8.13
C ALA A 48 -8.99 0.57 -8.05
N LEU A 49 -8.40 0.93 -9.20
CA LEU A 49 -7.01 1.38 -9.27
C LEU A 49 -6.74 2.66 -8.47
N THR A 50 -7.58 3.68 -8.62
CA THR A 50 -7.40 4.96 -7.90
C THR A 50 -7.42 4.75 -6.38
N GLY A 51 -8.38 3.98 -5.88
CA GLY A 51 -8.47 3.64 -4.46
C GLY A 51 -7.29 2.78 -4.00
N LEU A 52 -6.83 1.86 -4.84
CA LEU A 52 -5.66 1.02 -4.57
C LEU A 52 -4.39 1.86 -4.42
N LEU A 53 -4.13 2.77 -5.35
CA LEU A 53 -2.94 3.64 -5.28
C LEU A 53 -3.01 4.61 -4.10
N ALA A 54 -4.20 5.10 -3.75
CA ALA A 54 -4.41 5.90 -2.55
C ALA A 54 -4.13 5.08 -1.26
N GLU A 55 -4.55 3.81 -1.23
CA GLU A 55 -4.25 2.92 -0.11
C GLU A 55 -2.75 2.63 -0.02
N VAL A 56 -2.06 2.37 -1.14
CA VAL A 56 -0.59 2.18 -1.16
C VAL A 56 0.14 3.40 -0.61
N ALA A 57 -0.34 4.62 -0.90
CA ALA A 57 0.25 5.86 -0.41
C ALA A 57 0.24 5.97 1.13
N ASN A 58 -0.68 5.29 1.83
CA ASN A 58 -0.69 5.21 3.30
C ASN A 58 0.50 4.41 3.85
N TYR A 59 1.12 3.54 3.05
CA TYR A 59 2.25 2.71 3.47
C TYR A 59 3.59 3.26 3.00
N GLY A 60 3.62 4.01 1.89
CA GLY A 60 4.83 4.58 1.33
C GLY A 60 4.69 5.00 -0.12
N VAL A 61 5.79 5.00 -0.87
CA VAL A 61 5.85 5.46 -2.26
C VAL A 61 5.90 4.27 -3.21
N ALA A 62 5.02 4.23 -4.20
CA ALA A 62 5.04 3.26 -5.29
C ALA A 62 6.15 3.61 -6.29
N MET A 63 7.37 3.09 -6.09
CA MET A 63 8.51 3.35 -6.98
C MET A 63 8.41 2.60 -8.31
N VAL A 64 7.91 1.39 -8.26
CA VAL A 64 7.67 0.54 -9.44
C VAL A 64 6.18 0.27 -9.51
N LYS A 65 5.59 0.51 -10.67
CA LYS A 65 4.17 0.20 -10.95
C LYS A 65 4.11 -0.55 -12.27
N ARG A 66 3.77 -1.83 -12.20
CA ARG A 66 3.66 -2.71 -13.37
C ARG A 66 2.34 -3.46 -13.36
N ILE A 67 1.79 -3.68 -14.54
CA ILE A 67 0.57 -4.47 -14.72
C ILE A 67 0.79 -5.50 -15.82
N TYR A 68 0.39 -6.72 -15.56
CA TYR A 68 0.66 -7.88 -16.40
C TYR A 68 -0.65 -8.36 -17.04
N GLY A 69 -0.62 -8.64 -18.32
CA GLY A 69 -1.81 -9.13 -19.04
C GLY A 69 -1.58 -9.29 -20.52
N ASP A 70 -2.54 -9.86 -21.21
CA ASP A 70 -2.56 -9.93 -22.66
C ASP A 70 -3.29 -8.71 -23.24
N TRP A 71 -2.53 -7.67 -23.56
CA TRP A 71 -3.02 -6.38 -24.05
C TRP A 71 -3.62 -6.44 -25.46
N THR A 72 -3.58 -7.58 -26.12
CA THR A 72 -4.27 -7.81 -27.40
C THR A 72 -5.74 -8.08 -27.20
N LEU A 73 -6.15 -8.46 -25.99
CA LEU A 73 -7.52 -8.79 -25.64
C LEU A 73 -8.38 -7.54 -25.39
N PRO A 74 -9.66 -7.56 -25.81
CA PRO A 74 -10.55 -6.40 -25.68
C PRO A 74 -10.95 -6.07 -24.23
N ASN A 75 -10.90 -7.03 -23.30
CA ASN A 75 -11.26 -6.87 -21.89
C ASN A 75 -10.31 -5.89 -21.15
N LEU A 76 -9.08 -5.70 -21.63
CA LEU A 76 -8.13 -4.78 -21.02
C LEU A 76 -8.18 -3.34 -21.57
N LYS A 77 -9.12 -3.03 -22.47
CA LYS A 77 -9.27 -1.67 -23.03
C LYS A 77 -9.51 -0.61 -21.97
N SER A 78 -10.27 -0.93 -20.92
CA SER A 78 -10.60 -0.02 -19.81
C SER A 78 -9.37 0.44 -19.02
N TRP A 79 -8.26 -0.28 -19.12
CA TRP A 79 -7.02 0.06 -18.44
C TRP A 79 -6.21 1.16 -19.16
N LYS A 80 -6.37 1.36 -20.47
CA LYS A 80 -5.47 2.21 -21.27
C LYS A 80 -5.34 3.66 -20.75
N GLU A 81 -6.45 4.27 -20.41
CA GLU A 81 -6.46 5.64 -19.88
C GLU A 81 -5.81 5.68 -18.49
N GLN A 82 -6.17 4.73 -17.65
CA GLN A 82 -5.64 4.59 -16.29
C GLN A 82 -4.12 4.37 -16.25
N LEU A 83 -3.58 3.61 -17.22
CA LEU A 83 -2.14 3.35 -17.29
C LEU A 83 -1.33 4.63 -17.52
N LEU A 84 -1.81 5.50 -18.41
CA LEU A 84 -1.17 6.79 -18.70
C LEU A 84 -1.30 7.75 -17.51
N GLU A 85 -2.52 7.89 -16.98
CA GLU A 85 -2.81 8.80 -15.87
C GLU A 85 -1.95 8.49 -14.63
N HIS A 86 -1.80 7.20 -14.31
CA HIS A 86 -1.08 6.76 -13.13
C HIS A 86 0.37 6.34 -13.37
N ALA A 87 0.90 6.51 -14.60
CA ALA A 87 2.24 6.11 -15.02
C ALA A 87 2.54 4.63 -14.64
N ILE A 88 1.65 3.71 -15.03
CA ILE A 88 1.79 2.27 -14.82
C ILE A 88 2.35 1.65 -16.09
N GLN A 89 3.40 0.84 -15.97
CA GLN A 89 4.03 0.15 -17.09
C GLN A 89 3.26 -1.15 -17.41
N PRO A 90 2.63 -1.26 -18.59
CA PRO A 90 2.04 -2.52 -19.03
C PRO A 90 3.12 -3.49 -19.47
N ILE A 91 3.02 -4.73 -19.01
CA ILE A 91 3.87 -5.85 -19.43
C ILE A 91 3.00 -6.79 -20.26
N GLN A 92 3.37 -6.96 -21.54
CA GLN A 92 2.67 -7.87 -22.44
C GLN A 92 3.05 -9.30 -22.17
N GLN A 93 2.06 -10.15 -22.00
CA GLN A 93 2.22 -11.58 -21.94
C GLN A 93 1.20 -12.26 -22.85
N PHE A 94 1.66 -12.81 -23.97
CA PHE A 94 0.78 -13.52 -24.90
C PHE A 94 0.32 -14.84 -24.33
N ARG A 95 -0.95 -15.13 -24.47
CA ARG A 95 -1.54 -16.43 -24.11
C ARG A 95 -1.38 -17.41 -25.27
N TYR A 96 -0.26 -18.14 -25.32
CA TYR A 96 -0.02 -19.14 -26.36
C TYR A 96 -0.89 -20.40 -26.19
N THR A 97 -1.41 -20.65 -25.00
CA THR A 97 -2.24 -21.81 -24.68
C THR A 97 -3.33 -21.41 -23.71
N VAL A 98 -4.57 -21.77 -24.00
CA VAL A 98 -5.71 -21.51 -23.10
C VAL A 98 -5.52 -22.29 -21.81
N GLY A 99 -5.71 -21.63 -20.65
CA GLY A 99 -5.67 -22.27 -19.33
C GLY A 99 -4.26 -22.43 -18.73
N LYS A 100 -3.22 -21.75 -19.27
CA LYS A 100 -1.90 -21.68 -18.63
C LYS A 100 -1.66 -20.29 -18.02
N ASN A 101 -1.06 -20.28 -16.82
CA ASN A 101 -0.75 -19.10 -15.99
C ASN A 101 0.49 -18.36 -16.52
N ALA A 102 0.49 -17.97 -17.83
CA ALA A 102 1.64 -17.28 -18.43
C ALA A 102 1.85 -15.88 -17.84
N THR A 103 0.75 -15.18 -17.56
CA THR A 103 0.74 -13.85 -16.93
C THR A 103 1.32 -13.93 -15.52
N ASP A 104 0.89 -14.91 -14.72
CA ASP A 104 1.35 -15.11 -13.34
C ASP A 104 2.84 -15.42 -13.29
N SER A 105 3.32 -16.28 -14.21
CA SER A 105 4.74 -16.60 -14.32
C SER A 105 5.58 -15.36 -14.62
N ALA A 106 5.13 -14.49 -15.52
CA ALA A 106 5.83 -13.26 -15.86
C ALA A 106 5.90 -12.31 -14.66
N LEU A 107 4.78 -12.16 -13.91
CA LEU A 107 4.73 -11.37 -12.68
C LEU A 107 5.69 -11.93 -11.62
N ILE A 108 5.70 -13.25 -11.43
CA ILE A 108 6.59 -13.90 -10.44
C ILE A 108 8.05 -13.68 -10.78
N ILE A 109 8.47 -13.88 -12.04
CA ILE A 109 9.85 -13.68 -12.49
C ILE A 109 10.27 -12.23 -12.25
N ASP A 110 9.44 -11.28 -12.64
CA ASP A 110 9.71 -9.85 -12.51
C ASP A 110 9.79 -9.43 -11.03
N ALA A 111 8.90 -9.99 -10.19
CA ALA A 111 8.94 -9.78 -8.75
C ALA A 111 10.25 -10.28 -8.13
N MET A 112 10.73 -11.46 -8.54
CA MET A 112 12.00 -12.01 -8.07
C MET A 112 13.19 -11.18 -8.53
N ASP A 113 13.18 -10.69 -9.78
CA ASP A 113 14.20 -9.78 -10.27
C ASP A 113 14.24 -8.46 -9.48
N LEU A 114 13.08 -7.88 -9.19
CA LEU A 114 12.96 -6.67 -8.36
C LEU A 114 13.42 -6.92 -6.93
N LEU A 115 13.11 -8.08 -6.35
CA LEU A 115 13.48 -8.47 -5.00
C LEU A 115 15.00 -8.43 -4.81
N TYR A 116 15.77 -8.94 -5.77
CA TYR A 116 17.23 -9.03 -5.66
C TYR A 116 17.99 -7.85 -6.25
N ARG A 117 17.41 -7.09 -7.19
CA ARG A 117 18.11 -5.99 -7.87
C ARG A 117 17.76 -4.61 -7.35
N SER A 118 16.63 -4.47 -6.67
CA SER A 118 16.09 -3.15 -6.28
C SER A 118 16.19 -2.94 -4.78
N LYS A 119 16.37 -1.68 -4.39
CA LYS A 119 16.30 -1.27 -2.97
C LYS A 119 14.84 -0.93 -2.64
N LEU A 120 14.02 -1.95 -2.45
CA LEU A 120 12.63 -1.83 -2.05
C LEU A 120 12.46 -2.19 -0.57
N ASP A 121 11.43 -1.65 0.04
CA ASP A 121 11.06 -1.95 1.43
C ASP A 121 9.84 -2.87 1.49
N GLY A 122 9.18 -3.10 0.32
CA GLY A 122 8.05 -4.02 0.22
C GLY A 122 7.45 -4.14 -1.17
N PHE A 123 6.45 -5.01 -1.26
CA PHE A 123 5.69 -5.30 -2.47
C PHE A 123 4.19 -5.19 -2.21
N CYS A 124 3.48 -4.63 -3.17
CA CYS A 124 2.03 -4.68 -3.27
C CYS A 124 1.67 -5.67 -4.37
N LEU A 125 1.10 -6.81 -4.00
CA LEU A 125 0.65 -7.86 -4.93
C LEU A 125 -0.86 -7.73 -5.12
N VAL A 126 -1.27 -7.44 -6.35
CA VAL A 126 -2.67 -7.15 -6.67
C VAL A 126 -3.24 -8.27 -7.51
N SER A 127 -3.81 -9.26 -6.86
CA SER A 127 -4.47 -10.42 -7.45
C SER A 127 -5.34 -11.14 -6.41
N SER A 128 -6.27 -11.95 -6.89
CA SER A 128 -7.09 -12.87 -6.08
C SER A 128 -6.66 -14.32 -6.24
N ASP A 129 -5.53 -14.58 -6.91
CA ASP A 129 -5.08 -15.94 -7.19
C ASP A 129 -4.17 -16.49 -6.05
N SER A 130 -4.41 -17.74 -5.68
CA SER A 130 -3.62 -18.48 -4.71
C SER A 130 -2.20 -18.80 -5.18
N ASP A 131 -1.92 -18.76 -6.47
CA ASP A 131 -0.62 -19.09 -7.06
C ASP A 131 0.46 -18.11 -6.60
N PHE A 132 0.07 -16.89 -6.20
CA PHE A 132 0.97 -15.90 -5.61
C PHE A 132 1.30 -16.13 -4.12
N THR A 133 0.70 -17.13 -3.46
CA THR A 133 0.97 -17.47 -2.05
C THR A 133 2.46 -17.69 -1.80
N ARG A 134 3.10 -18.49 -2.68
CA ARG A 134 4.54 -18.81 -2.54
C ARG A 134 5.43 -17.61 -2.78
N LEU A 135 5.06 -16.72 -3.71
CA LEU A 135 5.74 -15.47 -3.96
C LEU A 135 5.68 -14.54 -2.72
N ALA A 136 4.49 -14.35 -2.15
CA ALA A 136 4.31 -13.54 -0.95
C ALA A 136 5.17 -14.06 0.21
N SER A 137 5.16 -15.38 0.46
CA SER A 137 6.01 -16.00 1.49
C SER A 137 7.50 -15.75 1.22
N ARG A 138 7.94 -15.89 -0.04
CA ARG A 138 9.34 -15.71 -0.42
C ARG A 138 9.83 -14.27 -0.21
N ILE A 139 9.00 -13.28 -0.54
CA ILE A 139 9.33 -11.87 -0.32
C ILE A 139 9.45 -11.58 1.19
N ARG A 140 8.57 -12.15 2.01
CA ARG A 140 8.62 -11.99 3.47
C ARG A 140 9.83 -12.69 4.10
N GLU A 141 10.25 -13.83 3.56
CA GLU A 141 11.48 -14.53 3.98
C GLU A 141 12.74 -13.65 3.82
N GLU A 142 12.73 -12.72 2.84
CA GLU A 142 13.79 -11.71 2.66
C GLU A 142 13.61 -10.48 3.55
N GLY A 143 12.63 -10.46 4.45
CA GLY A 143 12.39 -9.37 5.39
C GLY A 143 11.66 -8.16 4.80
N LEU A 144 11.09 -8.27 3.59
CA LEU A 144 10.33 -7.19 2.96
C LEU A 144 8.84 -7.32 3.26
N MET A 145 8.17 -6.17 3.36
CA MET A 145 6.73 -6.13 3.61
C MET A 145 5.92 -6.54 2.38
N VAL A 146 4.91 -7.37 2.57
CA VAL A 146 3.96 -7.75 1.52
C VAL A 146 2.56 -7.25 1.86
N ILE A 147 2.00 -6.44 0.96
CA ILE A 147 0.62 -5.98 1.02
C ILE A 147 -0.14 -6.64 -0.14
N GLY A 148 -1.08 -7.52 0.20
CA GLY A 148 -1.97 -8.13 -0.79
C GLY A 148 -3.20 -7.27 -1.05
N PHE A 149 -3.65 -7.22 -2.29
CA PHE A 149 -4.91 -6.61 -2.70
C PHE A 149 -5.70 -7.62 -3.53
N GLY A 150 -6.93 -7.90 -3.16
CA GLY A 150 -7.75 -8.86 -3.88
C GLY A 150 -9.22 -8.81 -3.47
N GLU A 151 -10.04 -9.61 -4.12
CA GLU A 151 -11.46 -9.71 -3.81
C GLU A 151 -11.70 -10.52 -2.52
N ARG A 152 -12.91 -10.43 -1.94
CA ARG A 152 -13.28 -11.22 -0.74
C ARG A 152 -13.19 -12.72 -0.94
N LYS A 153 -13.32 -13.20 -2.18
CA LYS A 153 -13.19 -14.64 -2.53
C LYS A 153 -11.75 -15.14 -2.53
N THR A 154 -10.75 -14.27 -2.35
CA THR A 154 -9.33 -14.63 -2.36
C THR A 154 -9.06 -15.75 -1.36
N PRO A 155 -8.37 -16.84 -1.76
CA PRO A 155 -8.08 -17.95 -0.88
C PRO A 155 -7.30 -17.54 0.37
N ARG A 156 -7.70 -18.08 1.52
CA ARG A 156 -7.11 -17.73 2.83
C ARG A 156 -5.58 -17.93 2.86
N ALA A 157 -5.07 -18.90 2.11
CA ALA A 157 -3.63 -19.15 2.01
C ALA A 157 -2.85 -17.92 1.52
N PHE A 158 -3.35 -17.23 0.48
CA PHE A 158 -2.71 -16.02 -0.02
C PHE A 158 -2.88 -14.85 0.95
N VAL A 159 -4.06 -14.68 1.53
CA VAL A 159 -4.33 -13.64 2.55
C VAL A 159 -3.34 -13.75 3.72
N THR A 160 -3.16 -14.95 4.27
CA THR A 160 -2.27 -15.18 5.42
C THR A 160 -0.78 -15.13 5.08
N ALA A 161 -0.43 -15.33 3.80
CA ALA A 161 0.94 -15.16 3.34
C ALA A 161 1.37 -13.69 3.26
N CYS A 162 0.45 -12.73 3.28
CA CYS A 162 0.73 -11.30 3.30
C CYS A 162 0.86 -10.76 4.74
N ASP A 163 1.61 -9.69 4.94
CA ASP A 163 1.65 -8.94 6.22
C ASP A 163 0.37 -8.13 6.41
N ARG A 164 -0.18 -7.65 5.29
CA ARG A 164 -1.48 -6.98 5.22
C ARG A 164 -2.23 -7.40 3.97
N PHE A 165 -3.54 -7.53 4.08
CA PHE A 165 -4.41 -7.80 2.93
C PHE A 165 -5.58 -6.83 2.90
N VAL A 166 -5.79 -6.18 1.76
CA VAL A 166 -6.85 -5.18 1.57
C VAL A 166 -7.83 -5.68 0.52
N HIS A 167 -9.09 -5.79 0.91
CA HIS A 167 -10.13 -6.19 -0.04
C HIS A 167 -10.49 -5.04 -0.98
N THR A 168 -10.44 -5.30 -2.29
CA THR A 168 -10.62 -4.27 -3.33
C THR A 168 -12.03 -3.68 -3.39
N ASP A 169 -13.03 -4.34 -2.83
CA ASP A 169 -14.38 -3.82 -2.67
C ASP A 169 -14.46 -2.59 -1.75
N ILE A 170 -13.60 -2.53 -0.73
CA ILE A 170 -13.51 -1.38 0.18
C ILE A 170 -12.90 -0.15 -0.54
N LEU A 171 -12.08 -0.39 -1.58
CA LEU A 171 -11.34 0.65 -2.32
C LEU A 171 -12.13 1.26 -3.46
N ARG A 172 -13.19 0.63 -3.89
CA ARG A 172 -14.14 1.23 -4.83
C ARG A 172 -14.77 2.39 -4.10
N GLY A 173 -14.13 3.57 -4.20
CA GLY A 173 -14.67 4.79 -3.63
C GLY A 173 -16.11 4.94 -4.04
N ALA A 174 -16.93 5.60 -3.24
CA ALA A 174 -18.36 5.78 -3.43
C ALA A 174 -18.70 6.30 -4.85
N ALA A 175 -18.62 5.42 -5.84
CA ALA A 175 -19.48 5.49 -6.99
C ALA A 175 -20.91 5.29 -6.47
N PRO A 176 -21.95 5.96 -7.06
CA PRO A 176 -23.30 5.90 -6.55
C PRO A 176 -23.66 4.45 -6.25
N GLU A 177 -23.97 4.20 -5.01
CA GLU A 177 -24.23 2.92 -4.39
C GLU A 177 -25.04 2.02 -5.33
N ASP A 178 -24.42 0.95 -5.83
CA ASP A 178 -25.18 -0.21 -6.22
C ASP A 178 -25.73 -0.82 -4.90
N PRO A 179 -27.06 -0.91 -4.69
CA PRO A 179 -27.64 -1.17 -3.37
C PRO A 179 -27.50 -2.62 -2.91
N ALA A 180 -26.41 -3.31 -3.24
CA ALA A 180 -26.30 -4.75 -3.14
C ALA A 180 -25.32 -5.29 -2.08
N GLU A 181 -24.97 -4.57 -1.02
CA GLU A 181 -24.68 -5.22 0.28
C GLU A 181 -24.86 -4.20 1.42
N PRO A 182 -25.81 -4.41 2.33
CA PRO A 182 -26.00 -3.51 3.44
C PRO A 182 -24.79 -3.58 4.38
N LYS A 183 -24.19 -2.42 4.69
CA LYS A 183 -23.28 -2.28 5.84
C LYS A 183 -23.92 -3.00 7.01
N LYS A 184 -23.19 -3.91 7.66
CA LYS A 184 -23.74 -4.65 8.81
C LYS A 184 -24.32 -3.65 9.80
N ALA A 185 -25.63 -3.75 10.06
CA ALA A 185 -26.28 -2.88 11.03
C ALA A 185 -25.55 -3.00 12.40
N PRO A 186 -25.49 -1.92 13.20
CA PRO A 186 -24.82 -1.93 14.52
C PRO A 186 -25.27 -3.08 15.44
N SER A 187 -26.50 -3.57 15.26
CA SER A 187 -27.04 -4.74 15.97
C SER A 187 -26.39 -6.06 15.52
N ALA A 188 -25.97 -6.18 14.26
CA ALA A 188 -25.30 -7.38 13.72
C ALA A 188 -23.85 -7.48 14.21
N LEU A 189 -23.18 -6.34 14.42
CA LEU A 189 -21.82 -6.28 14.98
C LEU A 189 -21.76 -6.81 16.43
N LYS A 190 -22.77 -6.54 17.23
CA LYS A 190 -22.88 -7.06 18.61
C LYS A 190 -23.03 -8.58 18.68
N LEU A 191 -23.40 -9.24 17.58
CA LEU A 191 -23.59 -10.69 17.47
C LEU A 191 -22.42 -11.40 16.79
N ASP A 192 -21.44 -10.66 16.25
CA ASP A 192 -20.25 -11.28 15.65
C ASP A 192 -19.25 -11.73 16.73
N ARG A 193 -19.47 -12.95 17.22
CA ARG A 193 -18.63 -13.56 18.26
C ARG A 193 -17.15 -13.61 17.86
N LYS A 194 -16.87 -13.89 16.58
CA LYS A 194 -15.47 -13.97 16.10
C LYS A 194 -14.76 -12.64 16.22
N LEU A 195 -15.43 -11.54 15.85
CA LEU A 195 -14.90 -10.19 16.01
C LEU A 195 -14.67 -9.87 17.50
N ILE A 196 -15.64 -10.18 18.36
CA ILE A 196 -15.54 -9.93 19.80
C ILE A 196 -14.38 -10.71 20.42
N ASP A 197 -14.25 -11.99 20.09
CA ASP A 197 -13.18 -12.84 20.61
C ASP A 197 -11.80 -12.38 20.12
N LEU A 198 -11.69 -11.97 18.85
CA LEU A 198 -10.47 -11.40 18.28
C LEU A 198 -10.06 -10.09 18.97
N LEU A 199 -11.02 -9.19 19.16
CA LEU A 199 -10.79 -7.92 19.85
C LEU A 199 -10.38 -8.14 21.32
N ARG A 200 -11.06 -9.03 22.03
CA ARG A 200 -10.74 -9.38 23.43
C ARG A 200 -9.32 -9.92 23.53
N TRP A 201 -8.97 -10.89 22.70
CA TRP A 201 -7.62 -11.44 22.65
C TRP A 201 -6.57 -10.37 22.39
N ALA A 202 -6.82 -9.45 21.43
CA ALA A 202 -5.85 -8.41 21.08
C ALA A 202 -5.67 -7.39 22.22
N VAL A 203 -6.73 -7.08 22.97
CA VAL A 203 -6.66 -6.22 24.16
C VAL A 203 -5.87 -6.93 25.25
N GLU A 204 -6.25 -8.15 25.65
CA GLU A 204 -5.56 -8.93 26.68
C GLU A 204 -4.05 -9.13 26.35
N ALA A 205 -3.72 -9.36 25.07
CA ALA A 205 -2.33 -9.51 24.63
C ALA A 205 -1.54 -8.19 24.56
N SER A 206 -2.18 -7.05 24.81
CA SER A 206 -1.59 -5.71 24.74
C SER A 206 -1.68 -4.95 26.06
N GLU A 207 -2.25 -5.57 27.10
CA GLU A 207 -2.36 -4.99 28.46
C GLU A 207 -0.96 -4.83 29.08
N ASP A 208 -0.77 -3.71 29.76
CA ASP A 208 0.37 -3.44 30.63
C ASP A 208 0.08 -3.92 32.09
N ASP A 209 1.05 -3.72 32.98
CA ASP A 209 0.96 -4.14 34.37
C ASP A 209 -0.20 -3.44 35.14
N ASP A 210 -0.69 -2.32 34.66
CA ASP A 210 -1.80 -1.54 35.21
C ASP A 210 -3.17 -1.94 34.60
N GLY A 211 -3.20 -2.89 33.66
CA GLY A 211 -4.41 -3.38 32.99
C GLY A 211 -4.90 -2.46 31.85
N TRP A 212 -4.03 -1.59 31.32
CA TRP A 212 -4.34 -0.73 30.19
C TRP A 212 -3.71 -1.25 28.90
N ALA A 213 -4.44 -1.16 27.79
CA ALA A 213 -3.94 -1.53 26.47
C ALA A 213 -3.82 -0.31 25.56
N ASN A 214 -2.64 -0.09 24.98
CA ASN A 214 -2.45 0.95 23.97
C ASN A 214 -3.17 0.58 22.67
N LEU A 215 -4.02 1.47 22.14
CA LEU A 215 -4.83 1.20 20.95
C LEU A 215 -3.98 0.85 19.71
N GLY A 216 -2.80 1.45 19.56
CA GLY A 216 -1.86 1.12 18.47
C GLY A 216 -1.30 -0.29 18.60
N ALA A 217 -0.99 -0.74 19.83
CA ALA A 217 -0.55 -2.11 20.09
C ALA A 217 -1.65 -3.12 19.81
N VAL A 218 -2.89 -2.84 20.23
CA VAL A 218 -4.08 -3.65 19.94
C VAL A 218 -4.25 -3.77 18.41
N GLY A 219 -4.20 -2.66 17.66
CA GLY A 219 -4.28 -2.67 16.21
C GLY A 219 -3.19 -3.51 15.55
N ALA A 220 -1.93 -3.41 16.01
CA ALA A 220 -0.82 -4.21 15.51
C ALA A 220 -1.05 -5.72 15.76
N LYS A 221 -1.56 -6.10 16.94
CA LYS A 221 -1.91 -7.49 17.28
C LYS A 221 -3.02 -8.03 16.38
N LEU A 222 -4.09 -7.24 16.17
CA LEU A 222 -5.18 -7.61 15.25
C LEU A 222 -4.66 -7.91 13.85
N MET A 223 -3.83 -7.02 13.29
CA MET A 223 -3.28 -7.19 11.95
C MET A 223 -2.32 -8.39 11.86
N SER A 224 -1.53 -8.68 12.91
CA SER A 224 -0.62 -9.82 12.92
C SER A 224 -1.35 -11.16 12.89
N GLN A 225 -2.51 -11.25 13.51
CA GLN A 225 -3.31 -12.48 13.54
C GLN A 225 -4.28 -12.57 12.35
N GLN A 226 -4.80 -11.44 11.90
CA GLN A 226 -5.73 -11.35 10.77
C GLN A 226 -5.29 -10.24 9.82
N PRO A 227 -4.46 -10.56 8.80
CA PRO A 227 -3.90 -9.57 7.87
C PRO A 227 -4.96 -8.78 7.10
N ASP A 228 -6.14 -9.34 6.90
CA ASP A 228 -7.29 -8.74 6.23
C ASP A 228 -8.26 -8.01 7.19
N PHE A 229 -7.89 -7.83 8.46
CA PHE A 229 -8.68 -7.02 9.37
C PHE A 229 -8.70 -5.56 8.93
N ASP A 230 -9.90 -5.02 8.67
CA ASP A 230 -10.11 -3.62 8.30
C ASP A 230 -11.38 -3.10 9.00
N SER A 231 -11.21 -2.05 9.80
CA SER A 231 -12.34 -1.44 10.56
C SER A 231 -13.43 -0.90 9.63
N ARG A 232 -13.07 -0.47 8.41
CA ARG A 232 -14.03 0.01 7.39
C ARG A 232 -15.04 -1.06 6.96
N SER A 233 -14.71 -2.34 7.18
CA SER A 233 -15.64 -3.46 6.92
C SER A 233 -16.75 -3.61 7.97
N TYR A 234 -16.63 -2.88 9.08
CA TYR A 234 -17.56 -2.99 10.22
C TYR A 234 -18.39 -1.71 10.47
N GLY A 235 -18.14 -0.64 9.72
CA GLY A 235 -18.93 0.59 9.81
C GLY A 235 -18.12 1.85 9.88
#